data_0eeca0a23e87473d7f5327aba50c9219
#
_entry.id   0eeca0a23e87473d7f5327aba50c9219
#
_cell.length_a   1.000
_cell.length_b   1.000
_cell.length_c   1.000
_cell.angle_alpha   90.00
_cell.angle_beta   90.00
_cell.angle_gamma   90.00
#
_symmetry.space_group_name_H-M   'P 1'
#
loop_
_entity.id
_entity.type
_entity.pdbx_description
1 polymer ?
#
loop_
_entity_poly.entity_id
_entity_poly.type
_entity_poly.pdbx_seq_one_letter_code
_entity_poly.pdbx_strand_id
1 'polypeptide(L)'
;MVQTRIAVDEASFLLAQGQDLPELRSRIEEAVHAGGRFVSFVVVGNRGVSVLFTPHSRVALSVETVQDDPRDTGDADDPYGGFFDD
;
A
#
# COMPACT_ATOMS: atom_id res chain seq x y z
N MET A 1 -5.04 -12.63 -7.51
CA MET A 1 -4.31 -11.38 -7.79
C MET A 1 -3.80 -10.79 -6.48
N VAL A 2 -2.60 -10.31 -6.49
CA VAL A 2 -1.99 -9.76 -5.30
C VAL A 2 -1.92 -8.24 -5.45
N GLN A 3 -2.37 -7.53 -4.41
CA GLN A 3 -2.28 -6.08 -4.35
C GLN A 3 -1.38 -5.68 -3.20
N THR A 4 -0.53 -4.70 -3.46
CA THR A 4 0.33 -4.14 -2.43
C THR A 4 -0.02 -2.69 -2.22
N ARG A 5 -0.23 -2.33 -0.98
CA ARG A 5 -0.55 -0.95 -0.61
C ARG A 5 0.55 -0.40 0.29
N ILE A 6 0.95 0.81 0.02
CA ILE A 6 1.87 1.52 0.89
C ILE A 6 1.13 2.71 1.48
N ALA A 7 1.18 2.84 2.78
CA ALA A 7 0.60 3.98 3.48
C ALA A 7 1.71 4.77 4.12
N VAL A 8 1.71 6.08 3.89
CA VAL A 8 2.70 6.99 4.45
C VAL A 8 1.93 8.08 5.13
N ASP A 9 2.01 8.12 6.47
CA ASP A 9 1.25 9.07 7.28
C ASP A 9 -0.23 8.95 6.94
N GLU A 10 -0.82 9.97 6.35
CA GLU A 10 -2.25 9.94 6.02
C GLU A 10 -2.52 9.60 4.58
N ALA A 11 -1.48 9.42 3.78
CA ALA A 11 -1.65 9.09 2.37
C ALA A 11 -1.46 7.60 2.15
N SER A 12 -2.15 7.04 1.18
CA SER A 12 -1.93 5.66 0.82
C SER A 12 -1.98 5.51 -0.69
N PHE A 13 -1.24 4.53 -1.19
CA PHE A 13 -1.09 4.30 -2.61
C PHE A 13 -1.16 2.81 -2.89
N LEU A 14 -1.76 2.46 -4.02
CA LEU A 14 -1.69 1.10 -4.52
C LEU A 14 -0.53 0.99 -5.47
N LEU A 15 0.40 0.09 -5.18
CA LEU A 15 1.58 -0.07 -6.00
C LEU A 15 1.23 -0.82 -7.29
N ALA A 16 1.91 -0.45 -8.37
CA ALA A 16 1.77 -1.17 -9.62
C ALA A 16 2.30 -2.59 -9.47
N GLN A 17 1.80 -3.48 -10.29
CA GLN A 17 2.26 -4.86 -10.29
C GLN A 17 3.73 -4.93 -10.69
N GLY A 18 4.43 -5.92 -10.18
CA GLY A 18 5.80 -6.16 -10.55
C GLY A 18 6.81 -5.36 -9.79
N GLN A 19 6.41 -4.67 -8.73
CA GLN A 19 7.35 -3.95 -7.87
C GLN A 19 8.15 -4.94 -7.04
N ASP A 20 9.44 -4.65 -6.89
CA ASP A 20 10.30 -5.44 -6.02
C ASP A 20 10.13 -4.92 -4.60
N LEU A 21 9.30 -5.60 -3.83
CA LEU A 21 8.95 -5.13 -2.51
C LEU A 21 10.11 -5.16 -1.52
N PRO A 22 10.92 -6.23 -1.48
CA PRO A 22 12.07 -6.21 -0.59
C PRO A 22 13.02 -5.07 -0.91
N GLU A 23 13.23 -4.77 -2.17
CA GLU A 23 14.09 -3.66 -2.54
C GLU A 23 13.48 -2.33 -2.15
N LEU A 24 12.18 -2.16 -2.41
CA LEU A 24 11.51 -0.92 -2.04
C LEU A 24 11.60 -0.69 -0.55
N ARG A 25 11.33 -1.73 0.22
CA ARG A 25 11.39 -1.64 1.66
C ARG A 25 12.79 -1.27 2.14
N SER A 26 13.81 -1.86 1.51
CA SER A 26 15.20 -1.56 1.86
C SER A 26 15.52 -0.10 1.58
N ARG A 27 15.05 0.42 0.45
CA ARG A 27 15.28 1.82 0.10
C ARG A 27 14.59 2.76 1.07
N ILE A 28 13.42 2.40 1.53
CA ILE A 28 12.70 3.20 2.51
C ILE A 28 13.47 3.21 3.83
N GLU A 29 13.97 2.05 4.24
CA GLU A 29 14.75 1.96 5.47
C GLU A 29 16.01 2.80 5.38
N GLU A 30 16.68 2.78 4.24
CA GLU A 30 17.87 3.61 4.07
C GLU A 30 17.53 5.09 4.11
N ALA A 31 16.39 5.47 3.54
CA ALA A 31 15.97 6.86 3.56
C ALA A 31 15.74 7.34 4.99
N VAL A 32 15.09 6.51 5.79
CA VAL A 32 14.85 6.85 7.19
C VAL A 32 16.17 6.90 7.97
N HIS A 33 17.05 5.96 7.71
CA HIS A 33 18.35 5.91 8.38
C HIS A 33 19.19 7.14 8.08
N ALA A 34 19.05 7.66 6.86
CA ALA A 34 19.82 8.83 6.43
C ALA A 34 19.23 10.15 6.93
N GLY A 35 18.12 10.09 7.66
CA GLY A 35 17.49 11.29 8.18
C GLY A 35 16.44 11.89 7.28
N GLY A 36 16.23 11.29 6.12
CA GLY A 36 15.19 11.72 5.19
C GLY A 36 15.69 11.73 3.76
N ARG A 37 14.98 11.03 2.89
CA ARG A 37 15.27 10.99 1.47
C ARG A 37 13.99 10.72 0.70
N PHE A 38 14.00 11.12 -0.56
CA PHE A 38 12.92 10.76 -1.46
C PHE A 38 13.12 9.34 -1.97
N VAL A 39 12.03 8.58 -1.98
CA VAL A 39 12.01 7.25 -2.58
C VAL A 39 10.91 7.27 -3.63
N SER A 40 11.24 6.79 -4.81
CA SER A 40 10.29 6.78 -5.93
C SER A 40 9.75 5.38 -6.13
N PHE A 41 8.49 5.31 -6.50
CA PHE A 41 7.87 4.04 -6.85
C PHE A 41 6.74 4.29 -7.84
N VAL A 42 6.25 3.23 -8.44
CA VAL A 42 5.20 3.33 -9.45
C VAL A 42 3.90 2.80 -8.85
N VAL A 43 2.85 3.58 -8.99
CA VAL A 43 1.54 3.21 -8.48
C VAL A 43 0.65 2.79 -9.66
N VAL A 44 -0.52 2.24 -9.32
CA VAL A 44 -1.46 1.82 -10.35
C VAL A 44 -1.78 3.00 -11.25
N GLY A 45 -2.04 2.70 -12.51
CA GLY A 45 -2.18 3.76 -13.51
C GLY A 45 -0.87 4.20 -14.08
N ASN A 46 0.20 3.47 -13.80
CA ASN A 46 1.52 3.71 -14.37
C ASN A 46 2.04 5.11 -14.04
N ARG A 47 1.79 5.57 -12.83
CA ARG A 47 2.25 6.89 -12.39
C ARG A 47 3.43 6.75 -11.44
N GLY A 48 4.44 7.56 -11.66
CA GLY A 48 5.57 7.62 -10.75
C GLY A 48 5.28 8.57 -9.61
N VAL A 49 5.61 8.14 -8.40
CA VAL A 49 5.39 8.93 -7.19
C VAL A 49 6.69 8.95 -6.41
N SER A 50 7.05 10.12 -5.89
CA SER A 50 8.21 10.26 -5.01
C SER A 50 7.72 10.78 -3.68
N VAL A 51 8.13 10.12 -2.62
CA VAL A 51 7.71 10.48 -1.27
C VAL A 51 8.95 10.66 -0.41
N LEU A 52 8.95 11.69 0.39
CA LEU A 52 10.04 11.93 1.33
C LEU A 52 9.79 11.11 2.59
N PHE A 53 10.66 10.15 2.85
CA PHE A 53 10.59 9.32 4.04
C PHE A 53 11.59 9.84 5.07
N THR A 54 11.12 10.06 6.28
CA THR A 54 11.95 10.56 7.36
C THR A 54 11.78 9.67 8.59
N PRO A 55 12.61 9.83 9.62
CA PRO A 55 12.40 9.04 10.84
C PRO A 55 11.08 9.29 11.53
N HIS A 56 10.38 10.35 11.16
CA HIS A 56 9.08 10.66 11.74
C HIS A 56 7.92 10.16 10.89
N SER A 57 8.21 9.56 9.75
CA SER A 57 7.16 9.06 8.87
C SER A 57 6.61 7.75 9.41
N ARG A 58 5.30 7.61 9.29
CA ARG A 58 4.65 6.33 9.57
C ARG A 58 4.43 5.62 8.26
N VAL A 59 5.04 4.47 8.11
CA VAL A 59 4.98 3.74 6.84
C VAL A 59 4.49 2.35 7.11
N ALA A 60 3.48 1.94 6.35
CA ALA A 60 2.95 0.58 6.43
C ALA A 60 2.88 0.02 5.03
N LEU A 61 3.45 -1.16 4.86
CA LEU A 61 3.35 -1.92 3.63
C LEU A 61 2.45 -3.11 3.89
N SER A 62 1.43 -3.27 3.09
CA SER A 62 0.54 -4.41 3.24
C SER A 62 0.35 -5.08 1.90
N VAL A 63 0.31 -6.40 1.93
CA VAL A 63 0.11 -7.23 0.76
C VAL A 63 -1.17 -8.01 0.97
N GLU A 64 -2.07 -7.90 0.02
CA GLU A 64 -3.35 -8.57 0.11
C GLU A 64 -3.55 -9.43 -1.13
N THR A 65 -4.16 -10.58 -0.93
CA THR A 65 -4.63 -11.38 -2.04
C THR A 65 -6.07 -11.00 -2.31
N VAL A 66 -6.30 -10.50 -3.51
CA VAL A 66 -7.63 -10.10 -3.93
C VAL A 66 -8.20 -11.20 -4.80
N GLN A 67 -9.32 -11.71 -4.40
CA GLN A 67 -10.00 -12.73 -5.19
C GLN A 67 -10.99 -12.07 -6.13
N ASP A 68 -11.02 -12.61 -7.33
CA ASP A 68 -11.89 -12.07 -8.35
C ASP A 68 -13.14 -12.92 -8.45
N ASP A 69 -13.80 -13.11 -7.34
CA ASP A 69 -15.01 -13.91 -7.26
C ASP A 69 -16.19 -12.98 -7.06
N PRO A 70 -17.10 -12.91 -8.03
CA PRO A 70 -18.22 -11.97 -7.90
C PRO A 70 -19.09 -12.22 -6.67
N ARG A 71 -19.08 -13.42 -6.13
CA ARG A 71 -19.89 -13.70 -4.95
C ARG A 71 -19.34 -13.09 -3.70
N ASP A 72 -18.10 -12.65 -3.73
CA ASP A 72 -17.49 -12.00 -2.58
C ASP A 72 -17.88 -10.55 -2.48
N THR A 73 -18.55 -10.05 -3.43
CA THR A 73 -18.89 -8.64 -3.41
C THR A 73 -20.17 -8.41 -2.67
N GLY A 74 -20.62 -9.23 -2.02
CA GLY A 74 -21.80 -8.96 -1.30
C GLY A 74 -21.64 -9.10 0.15
N ASP A 75 -21.64 -9.43 0.08
CA ASP A 75 -21.70 -9.51 1.09
C ASP A 75 -21.08 -9.15 2.15
N ALA A 76 -21.27 -9.33 2.00
CA ALA A 76 -20.98 -8.82 2.62
C ALA A 76 -20.78 -8.47 3.46
N ASP A 77 -21.17 -8.71 3.41
CA ASP A 77 -21.22 -8.14 3.89
C ASP A 77 -21.22 -7.77 4.71
N ASP A 78 -21.68 -8.05 4.89
CA ASP A 78 -22.04 -7.46 5.36
C ASP A 78 -21.97 -7.24 6.14
N PRO A 79 -22.25 -7.68 6.36
CA PRO A 79 -22.54 -7.26 6.72
C PRO A 79 -22.34 -6.90 7.31
N TYR A 80 -22.86 -7.41 7.59
CA TYR A 80 -23.21 -6.85 7.65
C TYR A 80 -22.96 -6.15 8.13
N GLY A 81 -23.13 -6.79 8.41
CA GLY A 81 -23.55 -6.07 8.28
C GLY A 81 -23.22 -5.56 8.78
N GLY A 82 -23.53 -6.14 8.94
CA GLY A 82 -23.93 -5.50 8.83
C GLY A 82 -23.45 -5.03 9.34
N PHE A 83 -23.80 -5.31 9.34
CA PHE A 83 -24.02 -4.85 9.19
C PHE A 83 -23.48 -4.23 9.76
N PHE A 84 -23.67 -4.36 9.97
CA PHE A 84 -23.83 -3.80 9.96
C PHE A 84 -23.35 -3.25 10.57
N ASP A 85 -23.63 -3.62 10.68
CA ASP A 85 -23.78 -3.11 10.78
C ASP A 85 -23.34 -2.69 11.35
N ASP A 86 -23.70 -3.12 11.61
CA ASP A 86 -23.85 -2.72 11.65
C ASP A 86 -23.59 -2.37 11.93
#